data_4acaedd3757f7b6ef6388213d06d6b5d
#
_entry.id   4acaedd3757f7b6ef6388213d06d6b5d
#
_cell.length_a   1.000
_cell.length_b   1.000
_cell.length_c   1.000
_cell.angle_alpha   90.00
_cell.angle_beta   90.00
_cell.angle_gamma   90.00
#
_symmetry.space_group_name_H-M   'P 1'
#
loop_
_entity.id
_entity.type
_entity.pdbx_description
1 polymer ?
#
loop_
_entity_poly.entity_id
_entity_poly.type
_entity_poly.pdbx_seq_one_letter_code
_entity_poly.pdbx_strand_id
1 'polypeptide(L)'
;MLDAITLDQLRTFIAAAEQGSFSAAGRKLQRAQSVVSQTLANLEIQLGVTLFDRSARYPVLTEDGRALLQDARAVADHMDSLKARARRCAKDSNRNSLSSSM
;
A
#
# COMPACT_ATOMS: atom_id res chain seq x y z
N MET A 1 0.21 4.97 -16.10
CA MET A 1 0.30 6.32 -15.55
C MET A 1 0.59 6.26 -14.07
N LEU A 2 1.58 7.01 -13.67
CA LEU A 2 1.97 7.00 -12.27
C LEU A 2 0.93 7.62 -11.36
N ASP A 3 0.14 8.56 -11.87
CA ASP A 3 -0.91 9.20 -11.08
C ASP A 3 -2.02 8.25 -10.66
N ALA A 4 -2.14 7.11 -11.34
CA ALA A 4 -3.19 6.14 -11.01
C ALA A 4 -2.82 5.20 -9.87
N ILE A 5 -1.59 5.31 -9.38
CA ILE A 5 -1.14 4.46 -8.28
C ILE A 5 -1.84 4.88 -6.99
N THR A 6 -2.37 3.92 -6.27
CA THR A 6 -3.12 4.18 -5.04
C THR A 6 -2.38 3.62 -3.84
N LEU A 7 -2.70 4.14 -2.68
CA LEU A 7 -2.16 3.61 -1.43
C LEU A 7 -2.57 2.16 -1.23
N ASP A 8 -3.76 1.81 -1.66
CA ASP A 8 -4.25 0.44 -1.57
C ASP A 8 -3.34 -0.53 -2.34
N GLN A 9 -2.91 -0.12 -3.53
CA GLN A 9 -1.97 -0.92 -4.31
C GLN A 9 -0.64 -1.09 -3.58
N LEU A 10 -0.14 -0.03 -2.96
CA LEU A 10 1.12 -0.08 -2.22
C LEU A 10 1.00 -0.98 -1.00
N ARG A 11 -0.12 -0.92 -0.30
CA ARG A 11 -0.36 -1.80 0.86
C ARG A 11 -0.44 -3.26 0.44
N THR A 12 -1.09 -3.51 -0.69
CA THR A 12 -1.17 -4.87 -1.23
C THR A 12 0.23 -5.39 -1.57
N PHE A 13 1.05 -4.55 -2.18
CA PHE A 13 2.42 -4.88 -2.50
C PHE A 13 3.22 -5.21 -1.23
N ILE A 14 3.13 -4.36 -0.22
CA ILE A 14 3.83 -4.58 1.05
C ILE A 14 3.38 -5.90 1.68
N ALA A 15 2.08 -6.14 1.73
CA ALA A 15 1.55 -7.36 2.33
C ALA A 15 2.04 -8.59 1.58
N ALA A 16 2.03 -8.57 0.25
CA ALA A 16 2.50 -9.70 -0.55
C ALA A 16 3.98 -9.96 -0.31
N ALA A 17 4.77 -8.90 -0.20
CA ALA A 17 6.20 -9.03 0.05
C ALA A 17 6.48 -9.60 1.43
N GLU A 18 5.76 -9.11 2.44
CA GLU A 18 5.97 -9.53 3.82
C GLU A 18 5.48 -10.95 4.08
N GLN A 19 4.34 -11.30 3.49
CA GLN A 19 3.76 -12.63 3.69
C GLN A 19 4.43 -13.70 2.86
N GLY A 20 5.10 -13.31 1.79
CA GLY A 20 5.78 -14.27 0.91
C GLY A 20 4.85 -15.05 0.01
N SER A 21 3.55 -14.75 0.00
CA SER A 21 2.62 -15.37 -0.93
C SER A 21 1.39 -14.48 -1.10
N PHE A 22 0.79 -14.56 -2.28
CA PHE A 22 -0.41 -13.79 -2.58
C PHE A 22 -1.61 -14.30 -1.79
N SER A 23 -1.65 -15.58 -1.53
CA SER A 23 -2.71 -16.19 -0.74
C SER A 23 -2.70 -15.67 0.69
N ALA A 24 -1.53 -15.66 1.31
CA ALA A 24 -1.38 -15.14 2.67
C ALA A 24 -1.66 -13.63 2.74
N ALA A 25 -1.24 -12.90 1.73
CA ALA A 25 -1.52 -11.48 1.65
C ALA A 25 -3.02 -11.23 1.56
N GLY A 26 -3.71 -12.05 0.77
CA GLY A 26 -5.17 -11.95 0.66
C GLY A 26 -5.86 -12.18 1.99
N ARG A 27 -5.40 -13.16 2.75
CA ARG A 27 -5.96 -13.41 4.08
C ARG A 27 -5.73 -12.22 5.01
N LYS A 28 -4.53 -11.66 4.97
CA LYS A 28 -4.21 -10.50 5.81
C LYS A 28 -5.06 -9.29 5.46
N LEU A 29 -5.31 -9.08 4.18
CA LEU A 29 -6.07 -7.93 3.70
C LEU A 29 -7.57 -8.21 3.58
N GLN A 30 -7.98 -9.45 3.85
CA GLN A 30 -9.37 -9.89 3.73
C GLN A 30 -9.87 -9.73 2.30
N ARG A 31 -9.06 -10.22 1.36
CA ARG A 31 -9.36 -10.18 -0.07
C ARG A 31 -9.08 -11.53 -0.69
N ALA A 32 -9.72 -11.81 -1.80
CA ALA A 32 -9.42 -13.01 -2.57
C ALA A 32 -8.02 -12.92 -3.15
N GLN A 33 -7.35 -14.06 -3.29
CA GLN A 33 -6.03 -14.13 -3.89
C GLN A 33 -6.02 -13.53 -5.29
N SER A 34 -7.07 -13.76 -6.06
CA SER A 34 -7.17 -13.22 -7.42
C SER A 34 -7.18 -11.69 -7.43
N VAL A 35 -7.80 -11.08 -6.41
CA VAL A 35 -7.81 -9.62 -6.28
C VAL A 35 -6.41 -9.11 -5.97
N VAL A 36 -5.70 -9.78 -5.08
CA VAL A 36 -4.31 -9.43 -4.76
C VAL A 36 -3.44 -9.50 -6.01
N SER A 37 -3.54 -10.61 -6.73
CA SER A 37 -2.76 -10.84 -7.94
C SER A 37 -3.06 -9.77 -9.00
N GLN A 38 -4.33 -9.45 -9.19
CA GLN A 38 -4.74 -8.45 -10.17
C GLN A 38 -4.26 -7.05 -9.77
N THR A 39 -4.37 -6.71 -8.51
CA THR A 39 -3.92 -5.42 -8.00
C THR A 39 -2.43 -5.24 -8.25
N LEU A 40 -1.66 -6.29 -7.99
CA LEU A 40 -0.21 -6.24 -8.19
C LEU A 40 0.15 -6.18 -9.67
N ALA A 41 -0.57 -6.91 -10.51
CA ALA A 41 -0.34 -6.84 -11.95
C ALA A 41 -0.59 -5.44 -12.48
N ASN A 42 -1.67 -4.80 -12.04
CA ASN A 42 -1.96 -3.43 -12.42
C ASN A 42 -0.88 -2.47 -11.95
N LEU A 43 -0.41 -2.66 -10.73
CA LEU A 43 0.65 -1.81 -10.19
C LEU A 43 1.93 -1.95 -11.01
N GLU A 44 2.28 -3.19 -11.39
CA GLU A 44 3.45 -3.43 -12.22
C GLU A 44 3.32 -2.73 -13.57
N ILE A 45 2.16 -2.78 -14.16
CA ILE A 45 1.91 -2.12 -15.45
C ILE A 45 2.06 -0.60 -15.29
N GLN A 46 1.49 -0.05 -14.23
CA GLN A 46 1.53 1.39 -13.99
C GLN A 46 2.93 1.89 -13.71
N LEU A 47 3.72 1.10 -12.98
CA LEU A 47 5.10 1.46 -12.68
C LEU A 47 6.05 1.16 -13.83
N GLY A 48 5.67 0.27 -14.72
CA GLY A 48 6.50 -0.13 -15.84
C GLY A 48 7.63 -1.08 -15.46
N VAL A 49 7.52 -1.75 -14.32
CA VAL A 49 8.54 -2.71 -13.86
C VAL A 49 7.86 -3.94 -13.30
N THR A 50 8.60 -5.03 -13.23
CA THR A 50 8.14 -6.27 -12.60
C THR A 50 8.56 -6.27 -11.14
N LEU A 51 7.59 -6.42 -10.26
CA LEU A 51 7.86 -6.40 -8.81
C LEU A 51 8.11 -7.80 -8.27
N PHE A 52 7.46 -8.82 -8.85
CA PHE A 52 7.58 -10.20 -8.40
C PHE A 52 7.93 -11.11 -9.56
N ASP A 53 8.87 -12.00 -9.30
CA ASP A 53 9.21 -13.09 -10.21
C ASP A 53 8.30 -14.27 -9.86
N ARG A 54 7.41 -14.62 -10.79
CA ARG A 54 6.42 -15.67 -10.56
C ARG A 54 6.83 -16.99 -11.18
N SER A 55 8.07 -17.11 -11.61
CA SER A 55 8.54 -18.35 -12.21
C SER A 55 8.73 -19.47 -11.20
N ALA A 56 8.91 -19.11 -9.92
CA ALA A 56 9.01 -20.07 -8.84
C ALA A 56 7.63 -20.39 -8.28
N ARG A 57 7.57 -21.38 -7.42
CA ARG A 57 6.32 -21.79 -6.78
C ARG A 57 5.66 -20.65 -5.99
N TYR A 58 6.50 -19.87 -5.29
CA TYR A 58 6.03 -18.70 -4.58
C TYR A 58 6.68 -17.46 -5.19
N PRO A 59 5.96 -16.34 -5.27
CA PRO A 59 6.52 -15.13 -5.85
C PRO A 59 7.70 -14.64 -5.02
N VAL A 60 8.73 -14.20 -5.71
CA VAL A 60 9.93 -13.65 -5.09
C VAL A 60 10.12 -12.24 -5.62
N LEU A 61 10.47 -11.30 -4.75
CA LEU A 61 10.70 -9.93 -5.18
C LEU A 61 11.85 -9.87 -6.17
N THR A 62 11.63 -9.12 -7.24
CA THR A 62 12.71 -8.78 -8.16
C THR A 62 13.61 -7.74 -7.50
N GLU A 63 14.72 -7.43 -8.14
CA GLU A 63 15.60 -6.36 -7.68
C GLU A 63 14.85 -5.04 -7.64
N ASP A 64 14.10 -4.73 -8.69
CA ASP A 64 13.26 -3.54 -8.73
C ASP A 64 12.20 -3.58 -7.64
N GLY A 65 11.63 -4.74 -7.40
CA GLY A 65 10.64 -4.91 -6.35
C GLY A 65 11.19 -4.59 -4.98
N ARG A 66 12.42 -5.01 -4.70
CA ARG A 66 13.05 -4.71 -3.41
C ARG A 66 13.27 -3.22 -3.21
N ALA A 67 13.76 -2.55 -4.25
CA ALA A 67 14.00 -1.12 -4.19
C ALA A 67 12.70 -0.36 -3.98
N LEU A 68 11.68 -0.72 -4.74
CA LEU A 68 10.39 -0.03 -4.65
C LEU A 68 9.63 -0.38 -3.37
N LEU A 69 9.90 -1.55 -2.80
CA LEU A 69 9.28 -1.91 -1.52
C LEU A 69 9.68 -0.95 -0.42
N GLN A 70 10.94 -0.53 -0.40
CA GLN A 70 11.39 0.44 0.59
C GLN A 70 10.64 1.76 0.45
N ASP A 71 10.46 2.21 -0.78
CA ASP A 71 9.71 3.43 -1.05
C ASP A 71 8.24 3.26 -0.67
N ALA A 72 7.67 2.10 -0.98
CA ALA A 72 6.28 1.83 -0.63
C ALA A 72 6.06 1.85 0.88
N ARG A 73 6.98 1.27 1.63
CA ARG A 73 6.92 1.29 3.10
C ARG A 73 7.02 2.71 3.64
N ALA A 74 7.90 3.51 3.06
CA ALA A 74 8.04 4.90 3.47
C ALA A 74 6.75 5.68 3.23
N VAL A 75 6.12 5.47 2.08
CA VAL A 75 4.84 6.12 1.79
C VAL A 75 3.77 5.68 2.78
N ALA A 76 3.70 4.40 3.08
CA ALA A 76 2.71 3.88 4.03
C ALA A 76 2.92 4.46 5.43
N ASP A 77 4.18 4.54 5.86
CA ASP A 77 4.51 5.13 7.16
C ASP A 77 4.14 6.60 7.20
N HIS A 78 4.40 7.32 6.14
CA HIS A 78 4.02 8.73 6.04
C HIS A 78 2.50 8.89 6.11
N MET A 79 1.77 7.98 5.48
CA MET A 79 0.32 8.02 5.52
C MET A 79 -0.19 7.80 6.95
N ASP A 80 0.41 6.86 7.68
CA ASP A 80 0.05 6.63 9.07
C ASP A 80 0.35 7.85 9.94
N SER A 81 1.48 8.49 9.71
CA SER A 81 1.84 9.72 10.40
C SER A 81 0.86 10.85 10.09
N LEU A 82 0.47 10.96 8.83
CA LEU A 82 -0.51 11.94 8.41
C LEU A 82 -1.83 11.73 9.12
N LYS A 83 -2.29 10.48 9.18
CA LYS A 83 -3.54 10.15 9.86
C LYS A 83 -3.47 10.49 11.35
N ALA A 84 -2.35 10.20 11.98
CA ALA A 84 -2.18 10.50 13.40
C ALA A 84 -2.20 12.00 13.66
N ARG A 85 -1.54 12.77 12.78
CA ARG A 85 -1.59 14.22 12.88
C ARG A 85 -2.99 14.76 12.65
N ALA A 86 -3.68 14.21 11.67
CA ALA A 86 -5.02 14.63 11.33
C ALA A 86 -5.96 14.43 12.52
N ARG A 87 -5.81 13.31 13.23
CA ARG A 87 -6.63 13.07 14.41
C ARG A 87 -6.41 14.11 15.48
N ARG A 88 -5.16 14.50 15.71
CA ARG A 88 -4.85 15.55 16.67
C ARG A 88 -5.38 16.89 16.21
N CYS A 89 -5.21 17.19 14.92
CA CYS A 89 -5.73 18.42 14.36
C CYS A 89 -7.26 18.46 14.42
N ALA A 90 -7.90 17.35 14.17
CA ALA A 90 -9.34 17.26 14.21
C ALA A 90 -9.88 17.53 15.64
N LYS A 91 -9.20 16.99 16.64
CA LYS A 91 -9.58 17.28 18.03
C LYS A 91 -9.48 18.77 18.33
N ASP A 92 -8.36 19.36 17.95
CA ASP A 92 -8.17 20.80 18.17
C ASP A 92 -9.15 21.60 17.33
N SER A 93 -9.37 21.20 16.11
CA SER A 93 -10.31 21.87 15.21
C SER A 93 -11.73 21.80 15.74
N ASN A 94 -12.10 20.67 16.32
CA ASN A 94 -13.44 20.53 16.88
C ASN A 94 -13.66 21.52 18.01
N ARG A 95 -12.68 21.69 18.86
CA ARG A 95 -12.80 22.68 19.92
C ARG A 95 -12.86 24.06 19.36
N ASN A 96 -12.03 24.35 18.41
CA ASN A 96 -11.98 25.67 17.77
C ASN A 96 -13.23 25.90 16.95
N SER A 97 -13.70 24.87 16.25
CA SER A 97 -14.91 24.99 15.45
C SER A 97 -16.12 25.39 16.27
N LEU A 98 -16.21 24.82 17.43
CA LEU A 98 -17.35 25.16 18.30
C LEU A 98 -17.35 26.62 18.65
N SER A 99 -16.15 27.18 18.82
CA SER A 99 -16.10 28.60 19.19
C SER A 99 -16.11 29.48 17.96
N SER A 100 -15.64 29.01 16.84
CA SER A 100 -15.50 29.86 15.66
C SER A 100 -16.57 29.65 14.62
N SER A 101 -17.34 28.61 14.74
CA SER A 101 -18.34 28.30 13.74
C SER A 101 -19.54 29.20 13.81
N MET A 102 -19.44 30.16 14.50
CA MET A 102 -20.53 31.12 14.61
C MET A 102 -20.56 32.10 13.52
#